data_ec70018ae4c8e6821b27700a019f3c78
#
_entry.id   ec70018ae4c8e6821b27700a019f3c78
#
_cell.length_a   1.000
_cell.length_b   1.000
_cell.length_c   1.000
_cell.angle_alpha   90.00
_cell.angle_beta   90.00
_cell.angle_gamma   90.00
#
_symmetry.space_group_name_H-M   'P 1'
#
loop_
_entity.id
_entity.type
_entity.pdbx_description
1 polymer ?
#
loop_
_entity_poly.entity_id
_entity_poly.type
_entity_poly.pdbx_seq_one_letter_code
_entity_poly.pdbx_strand_id
1 'polypeptide(L)'
;MVPSLLTEMARKEIAVKKYAVTLSNEEREHLTALIHSGHHPAQKLLKARILLKADASDGGEGWSDSQIAAALESSVDTVARTRQRLVEEGFEAALIRKHSPNSARQRIFDGAAEARLIALACSKPPAGRARWTLQLLEEAVVELKIVKRASDNTIGRTLKKTLSSRI
;
A
#
# COMPACT_ATOMS: atom_id res chain seq x y z
N MET A 1 32.62 -42.82 13.19
CA MET A 1 31.97 -42.73 11.86
C MET A 1 31.50 -41.31 11.67
N VAL A 2 32.19 -40.55 10.86
CA VAL A 2 31.86 -39.11 10.61
C VAL A 2 30.86 -39.09 9.46
N PRO A 3 29.66 -38.47 9.60
CA PRO A 3 28.77 -38.34 8.45
C PRO A 3 29.43 -37.44 7.41
N SER A 4 29.49 -37.97 6.19
CA SER A 4 30.11 -37.28 5.05
C SER A 4 29.51 -35.89 4.86
N LEU A 5 30.33 -34.85 4.66
CA LEU A 5 29.95 -33.49 4.33
C LEU A 5 28.92 -33.39 3.19
N LEU A 6 28.90 -34.38 2.29
CA LEU A 6 27.91 -34.52 1.23
C LEU A 6 26.48 -34.79 1.76
N THR A 7 26.35 -35.51 2.88
CA THR A 7 25.05 -35.82 3.48
C THR A 7 24.48 -34.62 4.24
N GLU A 8 25.35 -33.76 4.77
CA GLU A 8 24.95 -32.55 5.49
C GLU A 8 24.57 -31.43 4.52
N MET A 9 25.23 -31.35 3.36
CA MET A 9 24.85 -30.44 2.28
C MET A 9 23.49 -30.85 1.65
N ALA A 10 23.26 -32.13 1.44
CA ALA A 10 21.98 -32.64 0.93
C ALA A 10 20.80 -32.40 1.90
N ARG A 11 21.05 -32.39 3.21
CA ARG A 11 20.00 -32.04 4.21
C ARG A 11 19.62 -30.56 4.22
N LYS A 12 20.52 -29.66 3.78
CA LYS A 12 20.24 -28.23 3.69
C LYS A 12 19.39 -27.86 2.46
N GLU A 13 19.31 -28.71 1.45
CA GLU A 13 18.53 -28.46 0.23
C GLU A 13 17.08 -28.87 0.30
N ILE A 14 16.64 -29.60 1.34
CA ILE A 14 15.25 -30.03 1.49
C ILE A 14 14.48 -29.16 2.51
N ALA A 15 14.80 -27.90 2.62
CA ALA A 15 13.81 -26.95 3.11
C ALA A 15 12.86 -26.67 1.94
N VAL A 16 11.80 -27.47 1.81
CA VAL A 16 10.70 -27.21 0.88
C VAL A 16 10.26 -25.78 1.09
N LYS A 17 10.64 -24.89 0.16
CA LYS A 17 10.23 -23.51 0.23
C LYS A 17 8.71 -23.51 0.16
N LYS A 18 8.04 -23.17 1.24
CA LYS A 18 6.56 -23.19 1.37
C LYS A 18 5.87 -22.42 0.23
N TYR A 19 6.55 -21.40 -0.30
CA TYR A 19 6.08 -20.57 -1.40
C TYR A 19 7.14 -20.54 -2.49
N ALA A 20 7.13 -21.52 -3.42
CA ALA A 20 7.99 -21.52 -4.59
C ALA A 20 7.45 -20.50 -5.61
N VAL A 21 8.33 -19.66 -6.13
CA VAL A 21 8.03 -18.72 -7.19
C VAL A 21 8.41 -19.36 -8.52
N THR A 22 7.47 -19.50 -9.43
CA THR A 22 7.68 -19.90 -10.81
C THR A 22 7.01 -18.88 -11.70
N LEU A 23 7.79 -18.16 -12.50
CA LEU A 23 7.30 -17.14 -13.41
C LEU A 23 7.21 -17.68 -14.84
N SER A 24 6.17 -17.29 -15.56
CA SER A 24 6.10 -17.48 -17.00
C SER A 24 7.06 -16.52 -17.72
N ASN A 25 7.37 -16.78 -18.99
CA ASN A 25 8.19 -15.88 -19.79
C ASN A 25 7.56 -14.48 -19.91
N GLU A 26 6.25 -14.41 -20.08
CA GLU A 26 5.50 -13.15 -20.17
C GLU A 26 5.58 -12.34 -18.86
N GLU A 27 5.41 -13.00 -17.71
CA GLU A 27 5.54 -12.37 -16.41
C GLU A 27 6.96 -11.85 -16.15
N ARG A 28 7.97 -12.59 -16.58
CA ARG A 28 9.38 -12.19 -16.48
C ARG A 28 9.69 -10.98 -17.34
N GLU A 29 9.21 -10.97 -18.59
CA GLU A 29 9.35 -9.83 -19.49
C GLU A 29 8.62 -8.60 -18.94
N HIS A 30 7.41 -8.78 -18.40
CA HIS A 30 6.65 -7.70 -17.77
C HIS A 30 7.41 -7.11 -16.58
N LEU A 31 7.95 -7.94 -15.67
CA LEU A 31 8.74 -7.46 -14.53
C LEU A 31 10.01 -6.71 -14.99
N THR A 32 10.68 -7.21 -16.00
CA THR A 32 11.88 -6.59 -16.56
C THR A 32 11.55 -5.24 -17.20
N ALA A 33 10.50 -5.15 -17.99
CA ALA A 33 10.02 -3.90 -18.58
C ALA A 33 9.61 -2.88 -17.50
N LEU A 34 8.94 -3.34 -16.44
CA LEU A 34 8.52 -2.51 -15.31
C LEU A 34 9.74 -1.89 -14.59
N ILE A 35 10.82 -2.66 -14.40
CA ILE A 35 12.06 -2.17 -13.78
C ILE A 35 12.75 -1.13 -14.66
N HIS A 36 12.80 -1.35 -15.99
CA HIS A 36 13.46 -0.45 -16.94
C HIS A 36 12.69 0.85 -17.20
N SER A 37 11.36 0.84 -17.05
CA SER A 37 10.55 2.06 -17.30
C SER A 37 10.80 3.18 -16.30
N GLY A 38 11.27 2.87 -15.08
CA GLY A 38 11.69 3.84 -14.07
C GLY A 38 10.58 4.72 -13.43
N HIS A 39 9.37 4.68 -13.95
CA HIS A 39 8.26 5.55 -13.52
C HIS A 39 7.30 4.92 -12.49
N HIS A 40 7.74 3.90 -11.78
CA HIS A 40 6.91 3.19 -10.82
C HIS A 40 7.33 3.46 -9.37
N PRO A 41 6.40 3.34 -8.40
CA PRO A 41 6.73 3.45 -6.98
C PRO A 41 7.86 2.49 -6.58
N ALA A 42 8.80 2.96 -5.77
CA ALA A 42 9.97 2.17 -5.34
C ALA A 42 9.61 0.80 -4.76
N GLN A 43 8.51 0.72 -4.02
CA GLN A 43 7.98 -0.54 -3.47
C GLN A 43 7.57 -1.54 -4.57
N LYS A 44 7.00 -1.07 -5.68
CA LYS A 44 6.62 -1.92 -6.80
C LYS A 44 7.86 -2.45 -7.51
N LEU A 45 8.88 -1.60 -7.72
CA LEU A 45 10.15 -1.97 -8.31
C LEU A 45 10.93 -2.97 -7.43
N LEU A 46 10.92 -2.78 -6.11
CA LEU A 46 11.54 -3.71 -5.16
C LEU A 46 10.90 -5.10 -5.27
N LYS A 47 9.57 -5.17 -5.26
CA LYS A 47 8.84 -6.44 -5.40
C LYS A 47 9.13 -7.13 -6.72
N ALA A 48 9.18 -6.38 -7.83
CA ALA A 48 9.54 -6.92 -9.15
C ALA A 48 10.94 -7.57 -9.13
N ARG A 49 11.92 -6.91 -8.53
CA ARG A 49 13.28 -7.45 -8.36
C ARG A 49 13.33 -8.68 -7.48
N ILE A 50 12.56 -8.68 -6.37
CA ILE A 50 12.43 -9.85 -5.49
C ILE A 50 11.90 -11.05 -6.26
N LEU A 51 10.83 -10.89 -7.06
CA LEU A 51 10.21 -11.98 -7.81
C LEU A 51 11.14 -12.55 -8.88
N LEU A 52 11.86 -11.70 -9.64
CA LEU A 52 12.84 -12.16 -10.63
C LEU A 52 13.96 -12.99 -10.00
N LYS A 53 14.49 -12.56 -8.84
CA LYS A 53 15.54 -13.32 -8.15
C LYS A 53 15.04 -14.57 -7.45
N ALA A 54 13.78 -14.57 -7.02
CA ALA A 54 13.15 -15.72 -6.35
C ALA A 54 12.67 -16.79 -7.34
N ASP A 55 12.60 -16.47 -8.63
CA ASP A 55 12.12 -17.36 -9.68
C ASP A 55 12.95 -18.64 -9.76
N ALA A 56 12.30 -19.77 -9.47
CA ALA A 56 12.91 -21.10 -9.48
C ALA A 56 12.66 -21.87 -10.80
N SER A 57 12.08 -21.24 -11.81
CA SER A 57 11.92 -21.83 -13.14
C SER A 57 13.26 -21.90 -13.90
N ASP A 58 13.31 -22.63 -15.01
CA ASP A 58 14.53 -22.87 -15.80
C ASP A 58 15.27 -21.60 -16.26
N GLY A 59 14.57 -20.48 -16.35
CA GLY A 59 15.18 -19.17 -16.67
C GLY A 59 15.38 -18.25 -15.48
N GLY A 60 15.12 -18.70 -14.26
CA GLY A 60 15.21 -17.92 -13.04
C GLY A 60 16.53 -18.11 -12.28
N GLU A 61 16.83 -17.17 -11.37
CA GLU A 61 18.03 -17.24 -10.54
C GLU A 61 17.88 -18.18 -9.32
N GLY A 62 16.64 -18.41 -8.86
CA GLY A 62 16.30 -19.32 -7.76
C GLY A 62 16.91 -19.00 -6.41
N TRP A 63 17.20 -17.73 -6.13
CA TRP A 63 17.91 -17.30 -4.92
C TRP A 63 17.11 -17.57 -3.65
N SER A 64 17.82 -17.77 -2.55
CA SER A 64 17.22 -17.85 -1.22
C SER A 64 16.77 -16.47 -0.72
N ASP A 65 15.84 -16.46 0.23
CA ASP A 65 15.30 -15.22 0.80
C ASP A 65 16.38 -14.35 1.45
N SER A 66 17.37 -14.99 2.08
CA SER A 66 18.52 -14.30 2.68
C SER A 66 19.45 -13.67 1.63
N GLN A 67 19.70 -14.35 0.51
CA GLN A 67 20.49 -13.81 -0.60
C GLN A 67 19.80 -12.63 -1.26
N ILE A 68 18.48 -12.75 -1.50
CA ILE A 68 17.66 -11.67 -2.08
C ILE A 68 17.64 -10.46 -1.15
N ALA A 69 17.40 -10.70 0.15
CA ALA A 69 17.39 -9.64 1.16
C ALA A 69 18.70 -8.88 1.23
N ALA A 70 19.82 -9.59 1.22
CA ALA A 70 21.16 -8.98 1.21
C ALA A 70 21.43 -8.18 -0.09
N ALA A 71 21.10 -8.74 -1.24
CA ALA A 71 21.36 -8.10 -2.55
C ALA A 71 20.50 -6.86 -2.80
N LEU A 72 19.28 -6.81 -2.25
CA LEU A 72 18.33 -5.71 -2.45
C LEU A 72 18.22 -4.79 -1.22
N GLU A 73 19.09 -4.98 -0.22
CA GLU A 73 19.08 -4.20 1.04
C GLU A 73 17.69 -4.16 1.68
N SER A 74 17.01 -5.30 1.68
CA SER A 74 15.64 -5.45 2.20
C SER A 74 15.59 -6.46 3.35
N SER A 75 14.48 -6.54 4.07
CA SER A 75 14.31 -7.57 5.09
C SER A 75 13.89 -8.91 4.48
N VAL A 76 14.34 -10.02 5.06
CA VAL A 76 13.93 -11.38 4.70
C VAL A 76 12.41 -11.55 4.77
N ASP A 77 11.77 -10.90 5.75
CA ASP A 77 10.32 -10.89 5.92
C ASP A 77 9.59 -10.22 4.73
N THR A 78 10.16 -9.16 4.16
CA THR A 78 9.62 -8.53 2.95
C THR A 78 9.69 -9.48 1.75
N VAL A 79 10.79 -10.21 1.61
CA VAL A 79 10.97 -11.21 0.55
C VAL A 79 9.95 -12.33 0.71
N ALA A 80 9.87 -12.92 1.91
CA ALA A 80 8.94 -14.01 2.21
C ALA A 80 7.48 -13.63 1.97
N ARG A 81 7.05 -12.43 2.43
CA ARG A 81 5.69 -11.91 2.18
C ARG A 81 5.40 -11.66 0.70
N THR A 82 6.38 -11.21 -0.06
CA THR A 82 6.20 -10.96 -1.51
C THR A 82 5.99 -12.28 -2.24
N ARG A 83 6.76 -13.33 -1.91
CA ARG A 83 6.61 -14.69 -2.45
C ARG A 83 5.27 -15.30 -2.06
N GLN A 84 4.92 -15.25 -0.77
CA GLN A 84 3.64 -15.73 -0.27
C GLN A 84 2.49 -15.09 -1.05
N ARG A 85 2.55 -13.78 -1.25
CA ARG A 85 1.51 -13.04 -1.90
C ARG A 85 1.36 -13.38 -3.39
N LEU A 86 2.47 -13.66 -4.07
CA LEU A 86 2.41 -14.17 -5.45
C LEU A 86 1.64 -15.49 -5.54
N VAL A 87 1.94 -16.42 -4.64
CA VAL A 87 1.34 -17.76 -4.63
C VAL A 87 -0.12 -17.74 -4.19
N GLU A 88 -0.46 -16.91 -3.21
CA GLU A 88 -1.81 -16.87 -2.62
C GLU A 88 -2.77 -15.93 -3.35
N GLU A 89 -2.31 -14.77 -3.78
CA GLU A 89 -3.14 -13.70 -4.34
C GLU A 89 -2.91 -13.49 -5.85
N GLY A 90 -1.84 -14.06 -6.44
CA GLY A 90 -1.50 -13.95 -7.85
C GLY A 90 -0.55 -12.81 -8.19
N PHE A 91 -0.13 -12.77 -9.47
CA PHE A 91 0.93 -11.91 -9.98
C PHE A 91 0.66 -10.40 -9.79
N GLU A 92 -0.49 -9.92 -10.26
CA GLU A 92 -0.85 -8.50 -10.14
C GLU A 92 -0.98 -8.05 -8.68
N ALA A 93 -1.60 -8.88 -7.86
CA ALA A 93 -1.78 -8.58 -6.44
C ALA A 93 -0.45 -8.51 -5.69
N ALA A 94 0.55 -9.32 -6.06
CA ALA A 94 1.88 -9.27 -5.45
C ALA A 94 2.56 -7.92 -5.68
N LEU A 95 2.39 -7.30 -6.84
CA LEU A 95 3.01 -6.02 -7.21
C LEU A 95 2.32 -4.82 -6.56
N ILE A 96 1.00 -4.88 -6.39
CA ILE A 96 0.19 -3.79 -5.87
C ILE A 96 0.35 -3.69 -4.34
N ARG A 97 0.32 -2.48 -3.81
CA ARG A 97 0.24 -2.26 -2.36
C ARG A 97 -1.13 -2.73 -1.86
N LYS A 98 -1.15 -3.61 -0.86
CA LYS A 98 -2.40 -4.00 -0.19
C LYS A 98 -3.00 -2.76 0.46
N HIS A 99 -4.12 -2.30 -0.08
CA HIS A 99 -4.88 -1.23 0.53
C HIS A 99 -5.60 -1.82 1.75
N SER A 100 -5.30 -1.33 2.95
CA SER A 100 -6.09 -1.70 4.12
C SER A 100 -7.48 -1.06 4.00
N PRO A 101 -8.57 -1.85 3.86
CA PRO A 101 -9.92 -1.29 3.83
C PRO A 101 -10.27 -0.59 5.14
N ASN A 102 -9.64 -1.02 6.24
CA ASN A 102 -9.66 -0.35 7.53
C ASN A 102 -8.38 0.46 7.72
N SER A 103 -8.29 1.64 7.09
CA SER A 103 -7.37 2.65 7.59
C SER A 103 -7.73 2.87 9.06
N ALA A 104 -6.79 2.63 9.97
CA ALA A 104 -7.00 2.78 11.42
C ALA A 104 -7.46 4.20 11.82
N ARG A 105 -7.41 5.14 10.89
CA ARG A 105 -7.87 6.52 11.03
C ARG A 105 -9.21 6.68 10.33
N GLN A 106 -10.29 6.56 11.09
CA GLN A 106 -11.62 6.92 10.59
C GLN A 106 -11.64 8.40 10.14
N ARG A 107 -12.33 8.65 9.03
CA ARG A 107 -12.53 10.04 8.58
C ARG A 107 -13.36 10.78 9.63
N ILE A 108 -12.95 12.00 9.97
CA ILE A 108 -13.68 12.86 10.90
C ILE A 108 -15.06 13.21 10.31
N PHE A 109 -15.12 13.50 9.02
CA PHE A 109 -16.35 13.69 8.27
C PHE A 109 -16.65 12.42 7.47
N ASP A 110 -17.68 11.67 7.87
CA ASP A 110 -18.32 10.64 7.05
C ASP A 110 -19.25 11.30 6.01
N GLY A 111 -19.90 10.52 5.17
CA GLY A 111 -20.76 11.07 4.10
C GLY A 111 -21.89 11.94 4.63
N ALA A 112 -22.51 11.61 5.76
CA ALA A 112 -23.59 12.37 6.37
C ALA A 112 -23.08 13.67 7.00
N ALA A 113 -21.96 13.61 7.73
CA ALA A 113 -21.32 14.78 8.33
C ALA A 113 -20.77 15.73 7.26
N GLU A 114 -20.21 15.20 6.17
CA GLU A 114 -19.76 15.98 5.02
C GLU A 114 -20.91 16.75 4.36
N ALA A 115 -22.06 16.11 4.14
CA ALA A 115 -23.25 16.76 3.59
C ALA A 115 -23.77 17.88 4.50
N ARG A 116 -23.78 17.67 5.83
CA ARG A 116 -24.16 18.70 6.80
C ARG A 116 -23.18 19.88 6.83
N LEU A 117 -21.88 19.61 6.72
CA LEU A 117 -20.86 20.67 6.65
C LEU A 117 -21.04 21.53 5.39
N ILE A 118 -21.34 20.92 4.24
CA ILE A 118 -21.58 21.61 2.99
C ILE A 118 -22.85 22.48 3.11
N ALA A 119 -23.93 21.93 3.63
CA ALA A 119 -25.18 22.66 3.84
C ALA A 119 -24.96 23.87 4.77
N LEU A 120 -24.17 23.70 5.84
CA LEU A 120 -23.80 24.78 6.75
C LEU A 120 -22.98 25.86 6.04
N ALA A 121 -21.97 25.49 5.29
CA ALA A 121 -21.12 26.45 4.55
C ALA A 121 -21.89 27.22 3.47
N CYS A 122 -22.97 26.64 2.92
CA CYS A 122 -23.85 27.30 1.96
C CYS A 122 -25.01 28.10 2.63
N SER A 123 -25.16 27.97 3.93
CA SER A 123 -26.20 28.71 4.67
C SER A 123 -25.80 30.15 4.96
N LYS A 124 -26.76 30.94 5.45
CA LYS A 124 -26.50 32.32 5.88
C LYS A 124 -25.53 32.31 7.08
N PRO A 125 -24.46 33.14 7.04
CA PRO A 125 -23.52 33.23 8.16
C PRO A 125 -24.17 33.80 9.42
N PRO A 126 -23.55 33.62 10.59
CA PRO A 126 -24.06 34.16 11.85
C PRO A 126 -24.23 35.68 11.82
N ALA A 127 -25.12 36.22 12.68
CA ALA A 127 -25.37 37.64 12.79
C ALA A 127 -24.05 38.43 13.00
N GLY A 128 -23.91 39.51 12.25
CA GLY A 128 -22.70 40.35 12.29
C GLY A 128 -21.52 39.86 11.43
N ARG A 129 -21.70 38.76 10.68
CA ARG A 129 -20.66 38.25 9.76
C ARG A 129 -21.15 38.27 8.31
N ALA A 130 -20.29 38.75 7.38
CA ALA A 130 -20.61 38.79 5.97
C ALA A 130 -20.48 37.43 5.25
N ARG A 131 -19.64 36.54 5.79
CA ARG A 131 -19.36 35.21 5.20
C ARG A 131 -18.92 34.22 6.26
N TRP A 132 -19.02 32.92 5.94
CA TRP A 132 -18.42 31.86 6.71
C TRP A 132 -16.88 31.90 6.59
N THR A 133 -16.19 31.76 7.70
CA THR A 133 -14.75 31.50 7.76
C THR A 133 -14.54 30.07 8.24
N LEU A 134 -13.35 29.49 7.99
CA LEU A 134 -13.04 28.13 8.47
C LEU A 134 -13.14 28.01 9.99
N GLN A 135 -12.73 29.06 10.71
CA GLN A 135 -12.83 29.12 12.17
C GLN A 135 -14.29 29.14 12.67
N LEU A 136 -15.16 29.94 12.03
CA LEU A 136 -16.58 29.91 12.36
C LEU A 136 -17.24 28.58 12.05
N LEU A 137 -16.83 27.91 10.97
CA LEU A 137 -17.29 26.57 10.66
C LEU A 137 -16.80 25.54 11.69
N GLU A 138 -15.56 25.68 12.18
CA GLU A 138 -15.03 24.81 13.25
C GLU A 138 -15.88 24.88 14.52
N GLU A 139 -16.21 26.08 14.96
CA GLU A 139 -17.08 26.30 16.12
C GLU A 139 -18.49 25.74 15.86
N ALA A 140 -19.08 26.07 14.73
CA ALA A 140 -20.45 25.66 14.39
C ALA A 140 -20.64 24.14 14.18
N VAL A 141 -19.65 23.42 13.62
CA VAL A 141 -19.76 21.96 13.44
C VAL A 141 -19.73 21.21 14.79
N VAL A 142 -19.07 21.77 15.79
CA VAL A 142 -19.05 21.22 17.15
C VAL A 142 -20.34 21.58 17.90
N GLU A 143 -20.79 22.83 17.82
CA GLU A 143 -22.03 23.30 18.44
C GLU A 143 -23.27 22.55 17.92
N LEU A 144 -23.35 22.37 16.60
CA LEU A 144 -24.42 21.62 15.95
C LEU A 144 -24.26 20.09 16.04
N LYS A 145 -23.27 19.60 16.78
CA LYS A 145 -22.97 18.18 16.99
C LYS A 145 -22.82 17.39 15.69
N ILE A 146 -22.33 18.04 14.64
CA ILE A 146 -22.03 17.36 13.36
C ILE A 146 -20.86 16.41 13.56
N VAL A 147 -19.81 16.89 14.24
CA VAL A 147 -18.64 16.10 14.67
C VAL A 147 -18.21 16.52 16.08
N LYS A 148 -17.53 15.64 16.79
CA LYS A 148 -17.03 15.92 18.15
C LYS A 148 -15.91 16.97 18.14
N ARG A 149 -15.07 16.96 17.12
CA ARG A 149 -13.94 17.89 16.92
C ARG A 149 -13.48 17.84 15.47
N ALA A 150 -13.24 18.99 14.88
CA ALA A 150 -12.57 19.11 13.59
C ALA A 150 -11.72 20.38 13.61
N SER A 151 -10.54 20.36 12.98
CA SER A 151 -9.75 21.59 12.81
C SER A 151 -10.18 22.32 11.52
N ASP A 152 -9.95 23.62 11.48
CA ASP A 152 -10.14 24.48 10.30
C ASP A 152 -9.52 23.90 9.03
N ASN A 153 -8.29 23.38 9.14
CA ASN A 153 -7.60 22.69 8.03
C ASN A 153 -8.34 21.46 7.54
N THR A 154 -8.93 20.66 8.43
CA THR A 154 -9.71 19.47 8.06
C THR A 154 -11.00 19.88 7.33
N ILE A 155 -11.67 20.91 7.84
CA ILE A 155 -12.86 21.49 7.22
C ILE A 155 -12.53 22.02 5.82
N GLY A 156 -11.46 22.82 5.70
CA GLY A 156 -11.02 23.38 4.43
C GLY A 156 -10.68 22.30 3.39
N ARG A 157 -9.99 21.23 3.78
CA ARG A 157 -9.68 20.09 2.91
C ARG A 157 -10.94 19.36 2.45
N THR A 158 -11.90 19.15 3.36
CA THR A 158 -13.17 18.48 3.04
C THR A 158 -13.96 19.29 2.03
N LEU A 159 -14.15 20.59 2.26
CA LEU A 159 -14.87 21.49 1.35
C LEU A 159 -14.17 21.58 -0.01
N LYS A 160 -12.83 21.74 -0.05
CA LYS A 160 -12.07 21.81 -1.29
C LYS A 160 -12.21 20.54 -2.13
N LYS A 161 -12.17 19.37 -1.49
CA LYS A 161 -12.33 18.08 -2.18
C LYS A 161 -13.70 17.97 -2.85
N THR A 162 -14.75 18.40 -2.16
CA THR A 162 -16.12 18.33 -2.68
C THR A 162 -16.33 19.29 -3.86
N LEU A 163 -15.73 20.49 -3.81
CA LEU A 163 -15.79 21.44 -4.90
C LEU A 163 -14.99 20.97 -6.12
N SER A 164 -13.81 20.39 -5.91
CA SER A 164 -12.95 19.86 -6.99
C SER A 164 -13.51 18.61 -7.67
N SER A 165 -14.40 17.86 -7.01
CA SER A 165 -15.01 16.64 -7.55
C SER A 165 -16.23 16.89 -8.44
N ARG A 166 -16.64 18.16 -8.62
CA ARG A 166 -17.82 18.56 -9.41
C ARG A 166 -17.48 19.27 -10.73
N ILE A 167 -16.19 19.36 -11.06
CA ILE A 167 -15.66 19.80 -12.35
C ILE A 167 -15.11 18.57 -13.08
#